data_0e220cec20309ccb01f66230e11f3c3f
#
_entry.id   0e220cec20309ccb01f66230e11f3c3f
#
_cell.length_a   1.000
_cell.length_b   1.000
_cell.length_c   1.000
_cell.angle_alpha   90.00
_cell.angle_beta   90.00
_cell.angle_gamma   90.00
#
_symmetry.space_group_name_H-M   'P 1'
#
loop_
_entity.id
_entity.type
_entity.pdbx_description
1 polymer ?
#
loop_
_entity_poly.entity_id
_entity_poly.type
_entity_poly.pdbx_seq_one_letter_code
_entity_poly.pdbx_strand_id
1 'polypeptide(L)'
;MNLKSFAADPQKSLGRQFKEAPSILRNDFQRDRDRIIHSGAFRRLEYKTQVFVNHEGDMFRTRLTHSLEVAQIARGISRTLGLHEDLTEAISLAHDLGHTPFGHAGQTALNRCMKEYGGFEHNLQSLRIVDSLENDYVNFTGLNLTFETREGILKHCSNKNALKLGEVGKRFIQKTQPSLEAQLVNF
;
A
#
# COMPACT_ATOMS: atom_id res chain seq x y z
N MET A 1 5.77 23.37 3.78
CA MET A 1 7.15 23.07 3.34
C MET A 1 7.18 23.08 1.81
N ASN A 2 8.27 23.59 1.22
CA ASN A 2 8.44 23.48 -0.22
C ASN A 2 8.93 22.06 -0.55
N LEU A 3 8.15 21.32 -1.31
CA LEU A 3 8.56 20.04 -1.87
C LEU A 3 9.80 20.23 -2.76
N LYS A 4 10.71 19.29 -2.71
CA LYS A 4 11.86 19.25 -3.62
C LYS A 4 11.42 18.85 -5.03
N SER A 5 12.17 19.23 -6.05
CA SER A 5 11.85 18.97 -7.45
C SER A 5 11.74 17.48 -7.82
N PHE A 6 12.33 16.62 -7.01
CA PHE A 6 12.30 15.15 -7.16
C PHE A 6 11.18 14.46 -6.36
N ALA A 7 10.45 15.20 -5.51
CA ALA A 7 9.30 14.67 -4.78
C ALA A 7 8.10 14.43 -5.71
N ALA A 8 7.27 13.48 -5.35
CA ALA A 8 6.02 13.23 -6.06
C ALA A 8 5.09 14.47 -6.00
N ASP A 9 4.60 14.87 -7.16
CA ASP A 9 3.72 16.02 -7.31
C ASP A 9 2.30 15.53 -7.65
N PRO A 10 1.30 15.76 -6.79
CA PRO A 10 -0.07 15.30 -7.05
C PRO A 10 -0.67 15.91 -8.33
N GLN A 11 -0.18 17.06 -8.79
CA GLN A 11 -0.61 17.67 -10.06
C GLN A 11 -0.06 16.95 -11.30
N LYS A 12 1.01 16.18 -11.12
CA LYS A 12 1.65 15.37 -12.17
C LYS A 12 1.38 13.88 -12.02
N SER A 13 0.45 13.52 -11.13
CA SER A 13 0.04 12.13 -10.92
C SER A 13 -0.45 11.50 -12.22
N LEU A 14 -0.11 10.23 -12.43
CA LEU A 14 -0.68 9.42 -13.51
C LEU A 14 -2.17 9.10 -13.30
N GLY A 15 -2.71 9.55 -12.17
CA GLY A 15 -4.13 9.52 -11.89
C GLY A 15 -4.63 8.21 -11.31
N ARG A 16 -5.94 8.01 -11.46
CA ARG A 16 -6.71 6.90 -10.90
C ARG A 16 -7.23 6.00 -12.01
N GLN A 17 -7.54 4.74 -11.69
CA GLN A 17 -8.14 3.80 -12.66
C GLN A 17 -9.51 4.28 -13.14
N PHE A 18 -10.32 4.78 -12.22
CA PHE A 18 -11.64 5.36 -12.53
C PHE A 18 -11.58 6.87 -12.37
N LYS A 19 -12.04 7.60 -13.39
CA LYS A 19 -12.02 9.06 -13.37
C LYS A 19 -13.00 9.59 -12.34
N GLU A 20 -12.55 10.52 -11.50
CA GLU A 20 -13.35 11.20 -10.48
C GLU A 20 -13.11 12.71 -10.52
N ALA A 21 -14.08 13.47 -10.03
CA ALA A 21 -13.91 14.90 -9.83
C ALA A 21 -12.83 15.18 -8.77
N PRO A 22 -11.97 16.19 -8.98
CA PRO A 22 -11.00 16.61 -7.98
C PRO A 22 -11.70 17.09 -6.70
N SER A 23 -11.06 16.93 -5.56
CA SER A 23 -11.56 17.49 -4.30
C SER A 23 -11.08 18.94 -4.15
N ILE A 24 -11.97 19.80 -3.66
CA ILE A 24 -11.63 21.21 -3.36
C ILE A 24 -10.73 21.31 -2.13
N LEU A 25 -10.87 20.38 -1.17
CA LEU A 25 -10.23 20.46 0.16
C LEU A 25 -8.98 19.61 0.29
N ARG A 26 -8.78 18.61 -0.57
CA ARG A 26 -7.74 17.59 -0.43
C ARG A 26 -7.05 17.33 -1.75
N ASN A 27 -5.72 17.22 -1.74
CA ASN A 27 -4.99 16.68 -2.88
C ASN A 27 -5.26 15.16 -3.05
N ASP A 28 -4.81 14.58 -4.16
CA ASP A 28 -5.10 13.18 -4.48
C ASP A 28 -4.43 12.21 -3.52
N PHE A 29 -3.23 12.48 -3.02
CA PHE A 29 -2.54 11.62 -2.06
C PHE A 29 -3.20 11.67 -0.66
N GLN A 30 -3.74 12.82 -0.26
CA GLN A 30 -4.57 12.94 0.96
C GLN A 30 -5.84 12.10 0.84
N ARG A 31 -6.50 12.13 -0.33
CA ARG A 31 -7.66 11.28 -0.59
C ARG A 31 -7.32 9.80 -0.50
N ASP A 32 -6.16 9.38 -1.01
CA ASP A 32 -5.70 8.00 -0.92
C ASP A 32 -5.49 7.56 0.52
N ARG A 33 -4.76 8.35 1.30
CA ARG A 33 -4.58 8.10 2.72
C ARG A 33 -5.90 7.94 3.46
N ASP A 34 -6.83 8.85 3.26
CA ASP A 34 -8.14 8.83 3.92
C ASP A 34 -8.93 7.57 3.53
N ARG A 35 -8.92 7.17 2.24
CA ARG A 35 -9.57 5.96 1.76
C ARG A 35 -8.98 4.70 2.40
N ILE A 36 -7.67 4.64 2.54
CA ILE A 36 -6.98 3.52 3.19
C ILE A 36 -7.39 3.42 4.66
N ILE A 37 -7.32 4.52 5.42
CA ILE A 37 -7.67 4.55 6.85
C ILE A 37 -9.12 4.11 7.09
N HIS A 38 -10.04 4.51 6.23
CA HIS A 38 -11.46 4.19 6.38
C HIS A 38 -11.84 2.81 5.82
N SER A 39 -10.94 2.11 5.13
CA SER A 39 -11.21 0.80 4.54
C SER A 39 -11.44 -0.30 5.60
N GLY A 40 -12.22 -1.30 5.25
CA GLY A 40 -12.41 -2.49 6.07
C GLY A 40 -11.12 -3.28 6.24
N ALA A 41 -10.27 -3.33 5.22
CA ALA A 41 -8.98 -4.03 5.27
C ALA A 41 -8.02 -3.40 6.28
N PHE A 42 -7.96 -2.07 6.37
CA PHE A 42 -7.11 -1.38 7.35
C PHE A 42 -7.55 -1.70 8.79
N ARG A 43 -8.83 -1.65 9.09
CA ARG A 43 -9.37 -2.04 10.41
C ARG A 43 -9.05 -3.49 10.77
N ARG A 44 -9.08 -4.42 9.80
CA ARG A 44 -8.72 -5.84 10.03
C ARG A 44 -7.26 -6.07 10.40
N LEU A 45 -6.36 -5.11 10.18
CA LEU A 45 -4.96 -5.21 10.63
C LEU A 45 -4.84 -5.32 12.16
N GLU A 46 -5.83 -4.85 12.91
CA GLU A 46 -5.88 -5.02 14.37
C GLU A 46 -5.91 -6.50 14.79
N TYR A 47 -6.54 -7.35 13.99
CA TYR A 47 -6.68 -8.79 14.27
C TYR A 47 -5.55 -9.63 13.67
N LYS A 48 -4.56 -9.01 13.04
CA LYS A 48 -3.39 -9.68 12.47
C LYS A 48 -2.16 -9.40 13.32
N THR A 49 -1.54 -10.45 13.85
CA THR A 49 -0.30 -10.33 14.61
C THR A 49 0.87 -9.96 13.71
N GLN A 50 1.81 -9.18 14.24
CA GLN A 50 3.05 -8.86 13.51
C GLN A 50 3.99 -10.06 13.50
N VAL A 51 4.36 -10.59 14.67
CA VAL A 51 5.27 -11.74 14.84
C VAL A 51 4.67 -12.73 15.84
N PHE A 52 4.34 -12.28 17.04
CA PHE A 52 3.79 -13.10 18.13
C PHE A 52 2.29 -12.95 18.25
N VAL A 53 1.65 -13.96 18.83
CA VAL A 53 0.21 -13.93 19.07
C VAL A 53 -0.08 -12.96 20.23
N ASN A 54 -0.88 -11.94 19.99
CA ASN A 54 -1.04 -10.78 20.87
C ASN A 54 -1.93 -11.03 22.10
N HIS A 55 -2.65 -12.14 22.19
CA HIS A 55 -3.46 -12.47 23.36
C HIS A 55 -2.65 -13.06 24.54
N GLU A 56 -1.35 -13.31 24.36
CA GLU A 56 -0.47 -13.82 25.41
C GLU A 56 0.23 -12.72 26.23
N GLY A 57 -0.03 -11.43 25.93
CA GLY A 57 0.50 -10.30 26.70
C GLY A 57 0.28 -8.94 26.05
N ASP A 58 0.30 -7.90 26.87
CA ASP A 58 -0.03 -6.50 26.48
C ASP A 58 1.04 -5.81 25.61
N MET A 59 2.23 -6.40 25.50
CA MET A 59 3.38 -5.80 24.81
C MET A 59 3.49 -6.24 23.35
N PHE A 60 2.59 -7.09 22.85
CA PHE A 60 2.65 -7.59 21.50
C PHE A 60 1.96 -6.65 20.51
N ARG A 61 2.64 -6.40 19.41
CA ARG A 61 2.25 -5.47 18.37
C ARG A 61 1.33 -6.13 17.35
N THR A 62 0.21 -5.47 17.03
CA THR A 62 -0.63 -5.82 15.88
C THR A 62 -0.05 -5.21 14.59
N ARG A 63 -0.51 -5.68 13.41
CA ARG A 63 -0.13 -5.05 12.14
C ARG A 63 -0.69 -3.64 12.02
N LEU A 64 -1.79 -3.31 12.67
CA LEU A 64 -2.33 -1.95 12.70
C LEU A 64 -1.35 -0.99 13.39
N THR A 65 -0.91 -1.32 14.60
CA THR A 65 0.05 -0.48 15.33
C THR A 65 1.39 -0.39 14.61
N HIS A 66 1.86 -1.49 14.01
CA HIS A 66 3.05 -1.48 13.16
C HIS A 66 2.92 -0.51 11.98
N SER A 67 1.82 -0.59 11.22
CA SER A 67 1.60 0.31 10.07
C SER A 67 1.55 1.78 10.47
N LEU A 68 0.99 2.10 11.65
CA LEU A 68 0.97 3.47 12.19
C LEU A 68 2.38 3.95 12.56
N GLU A 69 3.19 3.10 13.20
CA GLU A 69 4.57 3.44 13.56
C GLU A 69 5.45 3.64 12.32
N VAL A 70 5.32 2.76 11.32
CA VAL A 70 6.01 2.92 10.03
C VAL A 70 5.61 4.24 9.37
N ALA A 71 4.32 4.56 9.34
CA ALA A 71 3.82 5.81 8.76
C ALA A 71 4.37 7.04 9.49
N GLN A 72 4.42 7.00 10.82
CA GLN A 72 4.96 8.10 11.64
C GLN A 72 6.44 8.35 11.36
N ILE A 73 7.25 7.30 11.33
CA ILE A 73 8.70 7.38 11.08
C ILE A 73 8.95 7.85 9.64
N ALA A 74 8.30 7.21 8.66
CA ALA A 74 8.48 7.53 7.25
C ALA A 74 8.07 8.97 6.92
N ARG A 75 6.99 9.50 7.52
CA ARG A 75 6.62 10.91 7.39
C ARG A 75 7.68 11.85 7.95
N GLY A 76 8.26 11.52 9.10
CA GLY A 76 9.35 12.33 9.70
C GLY A 76 10.55 12.43 8.76
N ILE A 77 10.94 11.31 8.15
CA ILE A 77 12.04 11.28 7.17
C ILE A 77 11.65 12.03 5.89
N SER A 78 10.44 11.79 5.35
CA SER A 78 9.91 12.49 4.16
C SER A 78 9.96 14.02 4.35
N ARG A 79 9.54 14.50 5.51
CA ARG A 79 9.59 15.92 5.85
C ARG A 79 11.01 16.46 5.81
N THR A 80 11.96 15.73 6.37
CA THR A 80 13.38 16.12 6.39
C THR A 80 13.97 16.15 4.98
N LEU A 81 13.59 15.22 4.13
CA LEU A 81 14.08 15.12 2.75
C LEU A 81 13.32 16.03 1.77
N GLY A 82 12.21 16.65 2.18
CA GLY A 82 11.35 17.47 1.31
C GLY A 82 10.54 16.63 0.32
N LEU A 83 10.19 15.38 0.68
CA LEU A 83 9.31 14.48 -0.06
C LEU A 83 7.84 14.74 0.29
N HIS A 84 6.92 14.10 -0.44
CA HIS A 84 5.49 14.26 -0.22
C HIS A 84 4.99 13.38 0.93
N GLU A 85 4.76 14.01 2.10
CA GLU A 85 4.37 13.31 3.34
C GLU A 85 3.08 12.47 3.18
N ASP A 86 2.04 13.01 2.51
CA ASP A 86 0.76 12.29 2.37
C ASP A 86 0.89 11.03 1.51
N LEU A 87 1.72 11.05 0.46
CA LEU A 87 1.99 9.85 -0.35
C LEU A 87 2.76 8.81 0.46
N THR A 88 3.80 9.25 1.18
CA THR A 88 4.56 8.35 2.06
C THR A 88 3.67 7.71 3.10
N GLU A 89 2.78 8.48 3.73
CA GLU A 89 1.83 7.98 4.72
C GLU A 89 0.85 6.98 4.09
N ALA A 90 0.26 7.31 2.93
CA ALA A 90 -0.67 6.42 2.25
C ALA A 90 -0.04 5.06 1.92
N ILE A 91 1.17 5.04 1.38
CA ILE A 91 1.90 3.81 1.08
C ILE A 91 2.20 3.02 2.37
N SER A 92 2.68 3.72 3.42
CA SER A 92 3.00 3.10 4.72
C SER A 92 1.79 2.45 5.38
N LEU A 93 0.62 3.09 5.33
CA LEU A 93 -0.61 2.52 5.89
C LEU A 93 -1.14 1.32 5.10
N ALA A 94 -0.85 1.27 3.80
CA ALA A 94 -1.38 0.24 2.91
C ALA A 94 -0.46 -0.98 2.73
N HIS A 95 0.82 -0.90 3.09
CA HIS A 95 1.81 -1.92 2.72
C HIS A 95 1.48 -3.33 3.24
N ASP A 96 0.83 -3.42 4.40
CA ASP A 96 0.52 -4.68 5.08
C ASP A 96 -0.93 -5.18 4.90
N LEU A 97 -1.77 -4.49 4.12
CA LEU A 97 -3.20 -4.84 3.96
C LEU A 97 -3.42 -6.29 3.52
N GLY A 98 -2.59 -6.79 2.62
CA GLY A 98 -2.66 -8.15 2.07
C GLY A 98 -1.95 -9.22 2.89
N HIS A 99 -1.34 -8.87 4.01
CA HIS A 99 -0.61 -9.85 4.82
C HIS A 99 -1.54 -10.89 5.45
N THR A 100 -1.07 -12.14 5.49
CA THR A 100 -1.78 -13.26 6.14
C THR A 100 -1.67 -13.19 7.67
N PRO A 101 -2.60 -13.80 8.42
CA PRO A 101 -2.36 -14.19 9.80
C PRO A 101 -1.09 -15.05 9.90
N PHE A 102 -0.41 -15.03 11.04
CA PHE A 102 0.82 -15.79 11.33
C PHE A 102 2.02 -15.44 10.43
N GLY A 103 2.07 -14.21 9.92
CA GLY A 103 3.22 -13.65 9.20
C GLY A 103 3.68 -14.50 8.01
N HIS A 104 4.98 -14.70 7.87
CA HIS A 104 5.57 -15.46 6.76
C HIS A 104 5.23 -16.97 6.79
N ALA A 105 5.02 -17.55 7.97
CA ALA A 105 4.58 -18.94 8.08
C ALA A 105 3.20 -19.14 7.46
N GLY A 106 2.27 -18.24 7.77
CA GLY A 106 0.94 -18.21 7.16
C GLY A 106 0.98 -18.01 5.64
N GLN A 107 1.83 -17.09 5.17
CA GLN A 107 2.04 -16.87 3.73
C GLN A 107 2.58 -18.14 3.03
N THR A 108 3.57 -18.79 3.60
CA THR A 108 4.16 -20.02 3.03
C THR A 108 3.12 -21.13 2.95
N ALA A 109 2.35 -21.32 4.02
CA ALA A 109 1.28 -22.33 4.04
C ALA A 109 0.21 -22.03 3.00
N LEU A 110 -0.27 -20.77 2.95
CA LEU A 110 -1.30 -20.37 2.00
C LEU A 110 -0.79 -20.45 0.55
N ASN A 111 0.45 -20.04 0.28
CA ASN A 111 1.04 -20.15 -1.05
C ASN A 111 1.10 -21.63 -1.52
N ARG A 112 1.43 -22.55 -0.62
CA ARG A 112 1.43 -23.99 -0.93
C ARG A 112 0.01 -24.50 -1.25
N CYS A 113 -0.99 -24.13 -0.44
CA CYS A 113 -2.38 -24.52 -0.67
C CYS A 113 -2.96 -23.92 -1.97
N MET A 114 -2.52 -22.72 -2.33
CA MET A 114 -3.00 -22.01 -3.52
C MET A 114 -2.19 -22.31 -4.79
N LYS A 115 -1.28 -23.27 -4.76
CA LYS A 115 -0.34 -23.53 -5.87
C LYS A 115 -1.05 -23.75 -7.22
N GLU A 116 -2.13 -24.51 -7.24
CA GLU A 116 -2.92 -24.78 -8.45
C GLU A 116 -3.73 -23.57 -8.94
N TYR A 117 -3.95 -22.58 -8.07
CA TYR A 117 -4.66 -21.33 -8.34
C TYR A 117 -3.75 -20.13 -8.60
N GLY A 118 -2.45 -20.37 -8.80
CA GLY A 118 -1.46 -19.33 -9.08
C GLY A 118 -0.63 -18.88 -7.89
N GLY A 119 -0.80 -19.50 -6.73
CA GLY A 119 -0.07 -19.19 -5.50
C GLY A 119 -0.65 -18.01 -4.74
N PHE A 120 0.07 -17.63 -3.69
CA PHE A 120 -0.26 -16.47 -2.85
C PHE A 120 0.99 -15.63 -2.58
N GLU A 121 0.85 -14.30 -2.70
CA GLU A 121 1.90 -13.32 -2.38
C GLU A 121 1.23 -12.08 -1.79
N HIS A 122 1.71 -11.62 -0.63
CA HIS A 122 1.03 -10.58 0.16
C HIS A 122 1.00 -9.20 -0.53
N ASN A 123 2.06 -8.80 -1.28
CA ASN A 123 2.04 -7.51 -2.00
C ASN A 123 0.98 -7.51 -3.11
N LEU A 124 0.86 -8.64 -3.85
CA LEU A 124 -0.20 -8.79 -4.85
C LEU A 124 -1.58 -8.78 -4.21
N GLN A 125 -1.72 -9.39 -3.04
CA GLN A 125 -2.97 -9.37 -2.29
C GLN A 125 -3.28 -7.98 -1.74
N SER A 126 -2.28 -7.20 -1.29
CA SER A 126 -2.47 -5.79 -0.90
C SER A 126 -3.03 -4.98 -2.07
N LEU A 127 -2.41 -5.12 -3.25
CA LEU A 127 -2.89 -4.44 -4.46
C LEU A 127 -4.31 -4.89 -4.83
N ARG A 128 -4.60 -6.21 -4.79
CA ARG A 128 -5.95 -6.74 -5.06
C ARG A 128 -7.00 -6.20 -4.10
N ILE A 129 -6.67 -6.02 -2.82
CA ILE A 129 -7.58 -5.43 -1.84
C ILE A 129 -7.95 -4.01 -2.24
N VAL A 130 -6.96 -3.15 -2.51
CA VAL A 130 -7.20 -1.75 -2.81
C VAL A 130 -7.77 -1.52 -4.21
N ASP A 131 -7.55 -2.43 -5.16
CA ASP A 131 -8.05 -2.32 -6.54
C ASP A 131 -9.43 -2.95 -6.73
N SER A 132 -9.82 -3.97 -5.92
CA SER A 132 -10.97 -4.79 -6.27
C SER A 132 -11.82 -5.29 -5.11
N LEU A 133 -11.28 -5.52 -3.90
CA LEU A 133 -12.00 -6.21 -2.84
C LEU A 133 -12.71 -5.29 -1.86
N GLU A 134 -12.27 -4.05 -1.69
CA GLU A 134 -13.02 -3.05 -0.94
C GLU A 134 -14.21 -2.57 -1.77
N ASN A 135 -15.39 -2.40 -1.14
CA ASN A 135 -16.65 -2.11 -1.79
C ASN A 135 -17.37 -0.89 -1.17
N ASP A 136 -16.61 0.09 -0.71
CA ASP A 136 -17.16 1.26 -0.03
C ASP A 136 -17.75 2.31 -1.00
N TYR A 137 -17.54 2.16 -2.31
CA TYR A 137 -17.90 3.14 -3.33
C TYR A 137 -18.85 2.55 -4.38
N VAL A 138 -19.91 3.27 -4.71
CA VAL A 138 -20.95 2.81 -5.66
C VAL A 138 -20.46 2.81 -7.10
N ASN A 139 -19.57 3.76 -7.46
CA ASN A 139 -19.20 4.02 -8.85
C ASN A 139 -18.00 3.21 -9.35
N PHE A 140 -17.29 2.52 -8.46
CA PHE A 140 -16.11 1.72 -8.80
C PHE A 140 -15.83 0.66 -7.73
N THR A 141 -15.10 -0.37 -8.12
CA THR A 141 -14.57 -1.38 -7.21
C THR A 141 -13.27 -0.91 -6.58
N GLY A 142 -12.94 -1.42 -5.40
CA GLY A 142 -11.73 -1.06 -4.67
C GLY A 142 -11.77 0.36 -4.08
N LEU A 143 -10.60 0.89 -3.80
CA LEU A 143 -10.42 2.23 -3.23
C LEU A 143 -10.12 3.29 -4.30
N ASN A 144 -9.91 2.89 -5.56
CA ASN A 144 -9.54 3.79 -6.67
C ASN A 144 -8.39 4.73 -6.31
N LEU A 145 -7.28 4.16 -5.83
CA LEU A 145 -6.08 4.91 -5.43
C LEU A 145 -5.32 5.43 -6.66
N THR A 146 -4.48 6.43 -6.46
CA THR A 146 -3.58 6.94 -7.51
C THR A 146 -2.56 5.89 -7.92
N PHE A 147 -2.01 6.05 -9.13
CA PHE A 147 -0.95 5.18 -9.64
C PHE A 147 0.24 5.11 -8.68
N GLU A 148 0.69 6.25 -8.16
CA GLU A 148 1.86 6.37 -7.28
C GLU A 148 1.67 5.61 -5.96
N THR A 149 0.48 5.67 -5.36
CA THR A 149 0.15 4.91 -4.15
C THR A 149 0.14 3.41 -4.45
N ARG A 150 -0.49 2.98 -5.54
CA ARG A 150 -0.58 1.58 -5.96
C ARG A 150 0.80 1.00 -6.31
N GLU A 151 1.63 1.78 -7.01
CA GLU A 151 3.01 1.41 -7.33
C GLU A 151 3.84 1.24 -6.06
N GLY A 152 3.65 2.14 -5.07
CA GLY A 152 4.35 2.08 -3.78
C GLY A 152 3.98 0.88 -2.93
N ILE A 153 2.70 0.46 -2.94
CA ILE A 153 2.22 -0.75 -2.26
C ILE A 153 2.90 -2.00 -2.82
N LEU A 154 3.15 -2.04 -4.13
CA LEU A 154 3.73 -3.19 -4.80
C LEU A 154 5.26 -3.21 -4.64
N LYS A 155 5.74 -3.60 -3.47
CA LYS A 155 7.17 -3.59 -3.10
C LYS A 155 8.03 -4.52 -3.98
N HIS A 156 7.59 -5.76 -4.14
CA HIS A 156 8.25 -6.81 -4.92
C HIS A 156 7.27 -7.47 -5.88
N CYS A 157 7.74 -7.83 -7.06
CA CYS A 157 6.92 -8.54 -8.04
C CYS A 157 7.81 -9.36 -8.98
N SER A 158 7.43 -10.62 -9.24
CA SER A 158 8.08 -11.41 -10.27
C SER A 158 7.69 -10.89 -11.66
N ASN A 159 8.57 -11.05 -12.65
CA ASN A 159 8.27 -10.67 -14.04
C ASN A 159 6.97 -11.30 -14.55
N LYS A 160 6.69 -12.56 -14.18
CA LYS A 160 5.44 -13.25 -14.54
C LYS A 160 4.20 -12.55 -14.00
N ASN A 161 4.25 -12.07 -12.77
CA ASN A 161 3.16 -11.34 -12.15
C ASN A 161 3.08 -9.90 -12.67
N ALA A 162 4.22 -9.26 -12.89
CA ALA A 162 4.30 -7.90 -13.41
C ALA A 162 3.57 -7.76 -14.77
N LEU A 163 3.69 -8.75 -15.65
CA LEU A 163 2.97 -8.78 -16.95
C LEU A 163 1.44 -8.74 -16.79
N LYS A 164 0.89 -9.21 -15.67
CA LYS A 164 -0.55 -9.24 -15.40
C LYS A 164 -1.06 -7.95 -14.76
N LEU A 165 -0.18 -7.08 -14.26
CA LEU A 165 -0.53 -5.90 -13.47
C LEU A 165 -0.59 -4.59 -14.29
N GLY A 166 -0.50 -4.69 -15.63
CA GLY A 166 -0.60 -3.53 -16.50
C GLY A 166 0.45 -2.47 -16.18
N GLU A 167 0.03 -1.22 -16.00
CA GLU A 167 0.96 -0.10 -15.80
C GLU A 167 1.78 -0.20 -14.52
N VAL A 168 1.18 -0.64 -13.41
CA VAL A 168 1.87 -0.80 -12.13
C VAL A 168 2.97 -1.85 -12.20
N GLY A 169 2.82 -2.85 -13.08
CA GLY A 169 3.82 -3.88 -13.30
C GLY A 169 5.00 -3.46 -14.18
N LYS A 170 4.84 -2.43 -15.02
CA LYS A 170 5.85 -2.02 -16.03
C LYS A 170 7.23 -1.79 -15.44
N ARG A 171 7.34 -1.15 -14.27
CA ARG A 171 8.61 -0.83 -13.63
C ARG A 171 9.47 -2.06 -13.33
N PHE A 172 8.85 -3.19 -12.99
CA PHE A 172 9.58 -4.45 -12.71
C PHE A 172 10.18 -5.06 -13.98
N ILE A 173 9.46 -4.92 -15.10
CA ILE A 173 9.91 -5.38 -16.42
C ILE A 173 11.03 -4.47 -16.94
N GLN A 174 10.85 -3.16 -16.78
CA GLN A 174 11.81 -2.14 -17.24
C GLN A 174 12.97 -1.93 -16.26
N LYS A 175 12.93 -2.56 -15.07
CA LYS A 175 13.90 -2.40 -13.99
C LYS A 175 14.08 -0.94 -13.54
N THR A 176 13.00 -0.16 -13.55
CA THR A 176 12.99 1.21 -13.06
C THR A 176 12.62 1.28 -11.59
N GLN A 177 13.00 2.37 -10.93
CA GLN A 177 12.67 2.59 -9.51
C GLN A 177 11.33 3.32 -9.40
N PRO A 178 10.55 3.05 -8.33
CA PRO A 178 9.35 3.83 -8.02
C PRO A 178 9.74 5.22 -7.48
N SER A 179 8.74 6.03 -7.12
CA SER A 179 8.97 7.30 -6.46
C SER A 179 9.87 7.17 -5.22
N LEU A 180 10.56 8.25 -4.82
CA LEU A 180 11.41 8.24 -3.63
C LEU A 180 10.61 8.00 -2.35
N GLU A 181 9.35 8.44 -2.32
CA GLU A 181 8.40 8.15 -1.24
C GLU A 181 8.17 6.64 -1.09
N ALA A 182 7.96 5.96 -2.20
CA ALA A 182 7.80 4.51 -2.21
C ALA A 182 9.10 3.78 -1.83
N GLN A 183 10.24 4.25 -2.31
CA GLN A 183 11.54 3.70 -1.93
C GLN A 183 11.78 3.84 -0.43
N LEU A 184 11.47 5.01 0.16
CA LEU A 184 11.62 5.27 1.58
C LEU A 184 10.79 4.30 2.44
N VAL A 185 9.54 4.04 2.06
CA VAL A 185 8.67 3.09 2.81
C VAL A 185 9.14 1.65 2.65
N ASN A 186 9.84 1.35 1.56
CA ASN A 186 10.29 -0.02 1.27
C ASN A 186 11.62 -0.38 1.96
N PHE A 187 12.31 0.61 2.57
CA PHE A 187 13.51 0.41 3.39
C PHE A 187 13.15 -0.06 4.79
#